data_b97bc23216a91dfb483ad672351ca4f5
#
_entry.id   b97bc23216a91dfb483ad672351ca4f5
#
_cell.length_a   1.000
_cell.length_b   1.000
_cell.length_c   1.000
_cell.angle_alpha   90.00
_cell.angle_beta   90.00
_cell.angle_gamma   90.00
#
_symmetry.space_group_name_H-M   'P 1'
#
loop_
_entity.id
_entity.type
_entity.pdbx_description
1 polymer ?
#
loop_
_entity_poly.entity_id
_entity_poly.type
_entity_poly.pdbx_seq_one_letter_code
_entity_poly.pdbx_strand_id
1 'polypeptide(L)'
;GLTTKDKITSIINKNPVTANHQANTNQIKKTMLKFDIRQIPIINEKKQVVNLFVLDKPNFSRKIDNNIIFMVGGKGKRLMPLTKATPKPMLKVKGIPILERLIEKAKIEGFNNIIFITNHLEKVIKKYFMSGSKWGVKIKYYNEKNPLGTAGGLSFVKKNKNHPVIVSNGDVITEINFRNLLDFHKKQNNEATIAVKKFEVENPYGVVRMSKEKVVDLIEKPISKSYISAGIYVFNSGLFKKI
;
A
#
# COMPACT_ATOMS: atom_id res chain seq x y z
N GLY A 1 36.33 -12.21 16.04
CA GLY A 1 35.28 -12.68 15.12
C GLY A 1 35.47 -14.16 14.84
N LEU A 2 34.39 -14.91 14.66
CA LEU A 2 34.40 -16.33 14.32
C LEU A 2 35.00 -16.55 12.93
N THR A 3 35.74 -17.64 12.76
CA THR A 3 36.36 -18.05 11.51
C THR A 3 35.63 -19.28 10.92
N THR A 4 35.87 -19.60 9.66
CA THR A 4 35.31 -20.80 9.00
C THR A 4 35.75 -22.14 9.62
N LYS A 5 36.72 -22.12 10.56
CA LYS A 5 37.21 -23.28 11.30
C LYS A 5 36.49 -23.53 12.62
N ASP A 6 35.69 -22.56 13.09
CA ASP A 6 34.97 -22.66 14.35
C ASP A 6 33.76 -23.61 14.21
N LYS A 7 33.51 -24.43 15.26
CA LYS A 7 32.40 -25.36 15.25
C LYS A 7 31.07 -24.59 15.27
N ILE A 8 30.15 -24.91 14.39
CA ILE A 8 28.83 -24.29 14.27
C ILE A 8 28.02 -24.36 15.57
N THR A 9 28.32 -25.36 16.43
CA THR A 9 27.69 -25.57 17.73
C THR A 9 27.91 -24.44 18.72
N SER A 10 28.94 -23.58 18.52
CA SER A 10 29.22 -22.43 19.36
C SER A 10 28.33 -21.22 19.06
N ILE A 11 27.71 -21.17 17.89
CA ILE A 11 26.90 -20.05 17.39
C ILE A 11 25.43 -20.41 17.17
N ILE A 12 25.10 -21.70 17.20
CA ILE A 12 23.72 -22.14 16.94
C ILE A 12 22.78 -21.76 18.09
N ASN A 13 21.63 -21.21 17.76
CA ASN A 13 20.56 -21.06 18.73
C ASN A 13 19.95 -22.43 19.03
N LYS A 14 20.17 -22.93 20.24
CA LYS A 14 19.69 -24.26 20.68
C LYS A 14 18.18 -24.33 20.92
N ASN A 15 17.52 -23.18 21.12
CA ASN A 15 16.09 -23.08 21.38
C ASN A 15 15.43 -22.08 20.39
N PRO A 16 15.43 -22.39 19.09
CA PRO A 16 14.83 -21.49 18.10
C PRO A 16 13.31 -21.45 18.26
N VAL A 17 12.71 -20.30 18.03
CA VAL A 17 11.26 -20.20 17.85
C VAL A 17 10.89 -20.93 16.58
N THR A 18 9.94 -21.85 16.66
CA THR A 18 9.46 -22.67 15.55
C THR A 18 7.97 -22.52 15.33
N ALA A 19 7.47 -22.87 14.15
CA ALA A 19 6.04 -22.95 13.88
C ALA A 19 5.68 -24.36 13.40
N ASN A 20 4.44 -24.80 13.68
CA ASN A 20 3.93 -26.08 13.23
C ASN A 20 3.63 -26.04 11.72
N HIS A 21 3.85 -27.14 10.99
CA HIS A 21 3.57 -27.24 9.56
C HIS A 21 2.09 -27.03 9.19
N GLN A 22 1.16 -27.19 10.15
CA GLN A 22 -0.26 -26.93 9.98
C GLN A 22 -0.63 -25.44 10.22
N ALA A 23 0.31 -24.63 10.71
CA ALA A 23 0.06 -23.22 10.97
C ALA A 23 -0.13 -22.45 9.66
N ASN A 24 -1.17 -21.63 9.57
CA ASN A 24 -1.35 -20.76 8.40
C ASN A 24 -0.37 -19.57 8.41
N THR A 25 -0.16 -19.00 7.24
CA THR A 25 0.78 -17.88 7.03
C THR A 25 0.57 -16.71 7.99
N ASN A 26 -0.69 -16.40 8.37
CA ASN A 26 -0.97 -15.29 9.27
C ASN A 26 -0.56 -15.60 10.70
N GLN A 27 -0.73 -16.84 11.15
CA GLN A 27 -0.26 -17.30 12.47
C GLN A 27 1.26 -17.27 12.54
N ILE A 28 1.95 -17.75 11.49
CA ILE A 28 3.41 -17.69 11.38
C ILE A 28 3.90 -16.26 11.47
N LYS A 29 3.34 -15.34 10.65
CA LYS A 29 3.69 -13.92 10.68
C LYS A 29 3.45 -13.26 12.04
N LYS A 30 2.33 -13.56 12.72
CA LYS A 30 2.06 -13.07 14.10
C LYS A 30 3.14 -13.52 15.09
N THR A 31 3.55 -14.79 15.02
CA THR A 31 4.64 -15.32 15.85
C THR A 31 5.95 -14.61 15.56
N MET A 32 6.29 -14.42 14.30
CA MET A 32 7.51 -13.72 13.90
C MET A 32 7.54 -12.27 14.39
N LEU A 33 6.43 -11.55 14.30
CA LEU A 33 6.30 -10.18 14.83
C LEU A 33 6.42 -10.14 16.36
N LYS A 34 5.82 -11.12 17.07
CA LYS A 34 5.88 -11.20 18.54
C LYS A 34 7.31 -11.36 19.04
N PHE A 35 8.14 -12.14 18.35
CA PHE A 35 9.51 -12.45 18.75
C PHE A 35 10.57 -11.64 17.98
N ASP A 36 10.15 -10.69 17.14
CA ASP A 36 11.02 -9.86 16.28
C ASP A 36 12.02 -10.71 15.45
N ILE A 37 11.54 -11.83 14.91
CA ILE A 37 12.34 -12.75 14.10
C ILE A 37 11.90 -12.71 12.65
N ARG A 38 12.87 -12.86 11.74
CA ARG A 38 12.65 -12.81 10.28
C ARG A 38 12.65 -14.16 9.60
N GLN A 39 13.08 -15.19 10.31
CA GLN A 39 13.13 -16.57 9.83
C GLN A 39 12.57 -17.46 10.93
N ILE A 40 11.70 -18.38 10.56
CA ILE A 40 11.10 -19.32 11.50
C ILE A 40 11.11 -20.72 10.86
N PRO A 41 11.79 -21.70 11.47
CA PRO A 41 11.73 -23.08 11.02
C PRO A 41 10.31 -23.64 11.21
N ILE A 42 9.81 -24.30 10.19
CA ILE A 42 8.54 -25.04 10.21
C ILE A 42 8.85 -26.49 10.57
N ILE A 43 8.24 -26.98 11.62
CA ILE A 43 8.48 -28.34 12.11
C ILE A 43 7.23 -29.23 11.98
N ASN A 44 7.44 -30.51 11.75
CA ASN A 44 6.41 -31.54 11.80
C ASN A 44 6.15 -32.02 13.25
N GLU A 45 5.26 -32.98 13.41
CA GLU A 45 4.91 -33.58 14.71
C GLU A 45 6.09 -34.30 15.38
N LYS A 46 7.06 -34.78 14.59
CA LYS A 46 8.31 -35.40 15.05
C LYS A 46 9.41 -34.37 15.38
N LYS A 47 9.08 -33.05 15.42
CA LYS A 47 10.00 -31.93 15.66
C LYS A 47 11.13 -31.83 14.61
N GLN A 48 10.95 -32.40 13.44
CA GLN A 48 11.89 -32.28 12.32
C GLN A 48 11.57 -31.02 11.50
N VAL A 49 12.58 -30.27 11.10
CA VAL A 49 12.42 -29.12 10.21
C VAL A 49 12.03 -29.61 8.82
N VAL A 50 10.82 -29.26 8.38
CA VAL A 50 10.27 -29.61 7.06
C VAL A 50 10.28 -28.42 6.10
N ASN A 51 10.38 -27.20 6.61
CA ASN A 51 10.46 -25.98 5.79
C ASN A 51 11.08 -24.84 6.61
N LEU A 52 11.47 -23.77 5.94
CA LEU A 52 11.88 -22.50 6.54
C LEU A 52 10.98 -21.41 5.99
N PHE A 53 10.17 -20.81 6.87
CA PHE A 53 9.45 -19.61 6.49
C PHE A 53 10.35 -18.39 6.72
N VAL A 54 10.62 -17.67 5.66
CA VAL A 54 11.39 -16.43 5.70
C VAL A 54 10.39 -15.30 5.47
N LEU A 55 10.32 -14.39 6.43
CA LEU A 55 9.66 -13.12 6.15
C LEU A 55 10.51 -12.46 5.07
N ASP A 56 10.01 -12.45 3.85
CA ASP A 56 10.70 -11.79 2.77
C ASP A 56 11.17 -10.44 3.30
N LYS A 57 12.48 -10.27 3.41
CA LYS A 57 12.99 -8.91 3.50
C LYS A 57 12.40 -8.25 2.28
N PRO A 58 11.61 -7.18 2.42
CA PRO A 58 11.45 -6.33 1.28
C PRO A 58 12.87 -6.10 0.81
N ASN A 59 13.11 -6.38 -0.47
CA ASN A 59 14.44 -6.37 -1.06
C ASN A 59 14.96 -4.92 -0.96
N PHE A 60 15.52 -4.55 0.20
CA PHE A 60 16.02 -3.21 0.54
C PHE A 60 17.18 -2.78 -0.36
N SER A 61 17.67 -3.70 -1.18
CA SER A 61 18.92 -3.55 -1.90
C SER A 61 18.82 -2.86 -3.26
N ARG A 62 17.63 -2.57 -3.77
CA ARG A 62 17.49 -1.79 -5.00
C ARG A 62 16.59 -0.58 -4.78
N LYS A 63 17.21 0.61 -4.66
CA LYS A 63 16.48 1.87 -4.74
C LYS A 63 15.67 1.89 -6.02
N ILE A 64 14.41 2.31 -5.91
CA ILE A 64 13.53 2.52 -7.05
C ILE A 64 13.56 4.01 -7.35
N ASP A 65 13.99 4.36 -8.57
CA ASP A 65 14.08 5.76 -8.99
C ASP A 65 12.71 6.35 -9.40
N ASN A 66 11.71 5.49 -9.52
CA ASN A 66 10.34 5.91 -9.80
C ASN A 66 9.79 6.77 -8.65
N ASN A 67 9.04 7.79 -8.99
CA ASN A 67 8.32 8.61 -8.01
C ASN A 67 7.06 7.87 -7.53
N ILE A 68 6.75 8.03 -6.25
CA ILE A 68 5.42 7.78 -5.72
C ILE A 68 4.77 9.11 -5.34
N ILE A 69 3.55 9.31 -5.81
CA ILE A 69 2.79 10.54 -5.63
C ILE A 69 1.63 10.26 -4.69
N PHE A 70 1.54 11.00 -3.60
CA PHE A 70 0.40 10.96 -2.71
C PHE A 70 -0.48 12.20 -2.89
N MET A 71 -1.76 11.97 -3.22
CA MET A 71 -2.77 13.00 -3.33
C MET A 71 -3.29 13.32 -1.93
N VAL A 72 -2.93 14.46 -1.38
CA VAL A 72 -3.18 14.85 0.01
C VAL A 72 -3.92 16.19 0.15
N GLY A 73 -4.46 16.73 -0.93
CA GLY A 73 -5.14 18.02 -0.98
C GLY A 73 -6.62 18.01 -0.58
N GLY A 74 -7.22 16.85 -0.31
CA GLY A 74 -8.64 16.71 -0.06
C GLY A 74 -9.11 17.39 1.24
N LYS A 75 -10.29 18.07 1.20
CA LYS A 75 -10.89 18.76 2.35
C LYS A 75 -11.43 17.84 3.44
N GLY A 76 -11.63 16.55 3.16
CA GLY A 76 -12.11 15.57 4.15
C GLY A 76 -13.50 15.85 4.73
N LYS A 77 -14.40 16.53 4.02
CA LYS A 77 -15.70 17.02 4.50
C LYS A 77 -16.55 15.98 5.24
N ARG A 78 -16.51 14.71 4.82
CA ARG A 78 -17.30 13.61 5.42
C ARG A 78 -16.86 13.25 6.85
N LEU A 79 -15.68 13.69 7.26
CA LEU A 79 -15.12 13.42 8.59
C LEU A 79 -15.10 14.65 9.49
N MET A 80 -15.86 15.71 9.14
CA MET A 80 -16.02 16.84 10.04
C MET A 80 -16.67 16.41 11.37
N PRO A 81 -16.27 16.95 12.53
CA PRO A 81 -15.32 18.06 12.72
C PRO A 81 -13.85 17.68 12.79
N LEU A 82 -13.49 16.37 12.74
CA LEU A 82 -12.12 15.87 12.90
C LEU A 82 -11.13 16.49 11.89
N THR A 83 -11.63 16.80 10.70
CA THR A 83 -10.82 17.36 9.61
C THR A 83 -10.85 18.89 9.52
N LYS A 84 -11.41 19.58 10.53
CA LYS A 84 -11.48 21.05 10.55
C LYS A 84 -10.07 21.69 10.61
N ALA A 85 -9.19 21.15 11.45
CA ALA A 85 -7.82 21.65 11.64
C ALA A 85 -6.74 20.63 11.27
N THR A 86 -7.12 19.39 10.98
CA THR A 86 -6.21 18.28 10.67
C THR A 86 -6.55 17.69 9.31
N PRO A 87 -5.63 17.70 8.31
CA PRO A 87 -5.89 17.06 7.02
C PRO A 87 -6.24 15.59 7.22
N LYS A 88 -7.18 15.04 6.42
CA LYS A 88 -7.59 13.64 6.54
C LYS A 88 -6.41 12.66 6.55
N PRO A 89 -5.36 12.79 5.70
CA PRO A 89 -4.19 11.92 5.72
C PRO A 89 -3.36 12.01 7.01
N MET A 90 -3.55 13.08 7.80
CA MET A 90 -2.85 13.29 9.08
C MET A 90 -3.63 12.76 10.28
N LEU A 91 -4.84 12.24 10.08
CA LEU A 91 -5.58 11.55 11.15
C LEU A 91 -4.80 10.31 11.58
N LYS A 92 -4.73 10.10 12.90
CA LYS A 92 -3.91 9.05 13.50
C LYS A 92 -4.71 7.76 13.64
N VAL A 93 -4.09 6.65 13.25
CA VAL A 93 -4.56 5.29 13.54
C VAL A 93 -3.53 4.62 14.43
N LYS A 94 -3.92 4.25 15.64
CA LYS A 94 -3.00 3.74 16.68
C LYS A 94 -1.80 4.68 16.89
N GLY A 95 -2.07 5.98 17.05
CA GLY A 95 -1.06 7.00 17.36
C GLY A 95 -0.22 7.52 16.18
N ILE A 96 -0.26 6.90 15.01
CA ILE A 96 0.56 7.25 13.83
C ILE A 96 -0.34 7.79 12.72
N PRO A 97 0.00 8.93 12.06
CA PRO A 97 -0.72 9.45 10.90
C PRO A 97 -0.81 8.43 9.76
N ILE A 98 -1.95 8.39 9.06
CA ILE A 98 -2.14 7.48 7.91
C ILE A 98 -1.07 7.72 6.85
N LEU A 99 -0.79 8.97 6.52
CA LEU A 99 0.23 9.34 5.52
C LEU A 99 1.64 8.90 5.93
N GLU A 100 1.98 8.95 7.22
CA GLU A 100 3.26 8.46 7.71
C GLU A 100 3.43 6.96 7.46
N ARG A 101 2.39 6.17 7.73
CA ARG A 101 2.40 4.72 7.43
C ARG A 101 2.61 4.43 5.94
N LEU A 102 2.03 5.27 5.08
CA LEU A 102 2.22 5.14 3.62
C LEU A 102 3.66 5.46 3.20
N ILE A 103 4.29 6.48 3.82
CA ILE A 103 5.69 6.81 3.57
C ILE A 103 6.61 5.70 4.03
N GLU A 104 6.42 5.20 5.26
CA GLU A 104 7.20 4.09 5.80
C GLU A 104 7.08 2.84 4.92
N LYS A 105 5.86 2.51 4.49
CA LYS A 105 5.60 1.42 3.55
C LYS A 105 6.32 1.62 2.22
N ALA A 106 6.19 2.80 1.61
CA ALA A 106 6.86 3.14 0.36
C ALA A 106 8.39 3.01 0.47
N LYS A 107 8.97 3.51 1.57
CA LYS A 107 10.40 3.37 1.86
C LYS A 107 10.82 1.91 2.00
N ILE A 108 10.08 1.12 2.79
CA ILE A 108 10.33 -0.32 2.95
C ILE A 108 10.34 -1.03 1.60
N GLU A 109 9.51 -0.62 0.67
CA GLU A 109 9.41 -1.18 -0.67
C GLU A 109 10.42 -0.58 -1.67
N GLY A 110 11.30 0.31 -1.21
CA GLY A 110 12.45 0.85 -1.96
C GLY A 110 12.21 2.21 -2.61
N PHE A 111 11.05 2.84 -2.41
CA PHE A 111 10.75 4.17 -2.95
C PHE A 111 11.32 5.26 -2.04
N ASN A 112 12.25 6.05 -2.57
CA ASN A 112 12.86 7.16 -1.84
C ASN A 112 12.42 8.54 -2.36
N ASN A 113 11.81 8.60 -3.55
CA ASN A 113 11.35 9.84 -4.16
C ASN A 113 9.84 9.95 -4.01
N ILE A 114 9.40 10.80 -3.09
CA ILE A 114 7.99 11.02 -2.77
C ILE A 114 7.56 12.39 -3.23
N ILE A 115 6.35 12.50 -3.74
CA ILE A 115 5.72 13.75 -4.13
C ILE A 115 4.39 13.86 -3.42
N PHE A 116 4.13 15.00 -2.79
CA PHE A 116 2.85 15.35 -2.25
C PHE A 116 2.16 16.39 -3.14
N ILE A 117 0.95 16.07 -3.59
CA ILE A 117 0.05 17.05 -4.17
C ILE A 117 -0.84 17.56 -3.06
N THR A 118 -0.61 18.79 -2.64
CA THR A 118 -1.24 19.42 -1.49
C THR A 118 -2.23 20.51 -1.92
N ASN A 119 -3.20 20.83 -1.07
CA ASN A 119 -4.10 21.97 -1.21
C ASN A 119 -4.52 22.43 0.19
N HIS A 120 -5.61 21.88 0.73
CA HIS A 120 -6.17 22.25 2.02
C HIS A 120 -5.22 21.85 3.16
N LEU A 121 -4.98 22.79 4.10
CA LEU A 121 -4.13 22.59 5.29
C LEU A 121 -2.69 22.12 4.97
N GLU A 122 -2.14 22.50 3.81
CA GLU A 122 -0.80 22.16 3.37
C GLU A 122 0.27 22.43 4.45
N LYS A 123 0.17 23.56 5.16
CA LYS A 123 1.13 23.94 6.21
C LYS A 123 1.29 22.87 7.29
N VAL A 124 0.20 22.17 7.65
CA VAL A 124 0.22 21.08 8.63
C VAL A 124 1.07 19.93 8.13
N ILE A 125 0.85 19.52 6.88
CA ILE A 125 1.60 18.42 6.24
C ILE A 125 3.09 18.80 6.09
N LYS A 126 3.38 20.00 5.58
CA LYS A 126 4.75 20.50 5.40
C LYS A 126 5.52 20.61 6.72
N LYS A 127 4.87 21.11 7.78
CA LYS A 127 5.48 21.19 9.12
C LYS A 127 5.84 19.84 9.68
N TYR A 128 5.02 18.81 9.41
CA TYR A 128 5.24 17.47 9.94
C TYR A 128 6.35 16.73 9.19
N PHE A 129 6.29 16.70 7.86
CA PHE A 129 7.17 15.86 7.05
C PHE A 129 8.45 16.58 6.57
N MET A 130 8.45 17.90 6.51
CA MET A 130 9.57 18.73 6.04
C MET A 130 10.15 18.19 4.71
N SER A 131 11.47 17.93 4.65
CA SER A 131 12.12 17.34 3.47
C SER A 131 11.98 15.82 3.35
N GLY A 132 11.42 15.16 4.37
CA GLY A 132 11.33 13.70 4.46
C GLY A 132 12.57 13.01 5.03
N SER A 133 13.62 13.75 5.36
CA SER A 133 14.89 13.19 5.83
C SER A 133 14.76 12.34 7.08
N LYS A 134 13.86 12.71 8.01
CA LYS A 134 13.53 11.91 9.21
C LYS A 134 13.12 10.47 8.86
N TRP A 135 12.42 10.28 7.74
CA TRP A 135 11.98 8.95 7.26
C TRP A 135 12.96 8.36 6.23
N GLY A 136 14.07 9.05 5.93
CA GLY A 136 15.08 8.62 4.95
C GLY A 136 14.55 8.60 3.51
N VAL A 137 13.63 9.51 3.18
CA VAL A 137 13.08 9.74 1.85
C VAL A 137 13.26 11.20 1.44
N LYS A 138 13.06 11.51 0.15
CA LYS A 138 13.05 12.87 -0.38
C LYS A 138 11.62 13.24 -0.74
N ILE A 139 11.06 14.27 -0.09
CA ILE A 139 9.71 14.73 -0.33
C ILE A 139 9.72 16.04 -1.10
N LYS A 140 8.97 16.08 -2.21
CA LYS A 140 8.65 17.30 -2.95
C LYS A 140 7.18 17.63 -2.79
N TYR A 141 6.85 18.91 -2.74
CA TYR A 141 5.50 19.41 -2.55
C TYR A 141 5.08 20.21 -3.77
N TYR A 142 3.89 19.92 -4.28
CA TYR A 142 3.22 20.73 -5.28
C TYR A 142 1.87 21.18 -4.71
N ASN A 143 1.68 22.49 -4.63
CA ASN A 143 0.43 23.05 -4.13
C ASN A 143 -0.53 23.31 -5.28
N GLU A 144 -1.69 22.73 -5.20
CA GLU A 144 -2.79 22.92 -6.13
C GLU A 144 -3.63 24.12 -5.64
N LYS A 145 -3.31 25.34 -6.12
CA LYS A 145 -3.99 26.57 -5.67
C LYS A 145 -5.51 26.52 -5.91
N ASN A 146 -5.89 26.03 -7.09
CA ASN A 146 -7.30 25.80 -7.44
C ASN A 146 -7.54 24.28 -7.56
N PRO A 147 -8.68 23.76 -7.08
CA PRO A 147 -9.00 22.36 -7.25
C PRO A 147 -9.09 21.99 -8.73
N LEU A 148 -8.16 21.20 -9.23
CA LEU A 148 -8.13 20.73 -10.63
C LEU A 148 -8.78 19.35 -10.80
N GLY A 149 -9.54 18.91 -9.81
CA GLY A 149 -10.15 17.57 -9.79
C GLY A 149 -9.19 16.47 -9.31
N THR A 150 -9.57 15.23 -9.54
CA THR A 150 -8.86 14.08 -8.96
C THR A 150 -7.45 13.89 -9.53
N ALA A 151 -7.20 14.29 -10.76
CA ALA A 151 -5.95 14.03 -11.47
C ALA A 151 -5.18 15.30 -11.88
N GLY A 152 -5.81 16.49 -11.84
CA GLY A 152 -5.21 17.71 -12.36
C GLY A 152 -3.89 18.11 -11.71
N GLY A 153 -3.71 17.82 -10.42
CA GLY A 153 -2.45 18.05 -9.72
C GLY A 153 -1.25 17.26 -10.28
N LEU A 154 -1.49 16.20 -11.05
CA LEU A 154 -0.43 15.44 -11.70
C LEU A 154 0.25 16.24 -12.82
N SER A 155 -0.42 17.25 -13.38
CA SER A 155 0.15 18.14 -14.39
C SER A 155 1.38 18.92 -13.92
N PHE A 156 1.48 19.18 -12.60
CA PHE A 156 2.64 19.85 -12.00
C PHE A 156 3.88 18.98 -11.90
N VAL A 157 3.73 17.65 -12.00
CA VAL A 157 4.84 16.73 -11.83
C VAL A 157 5.69 16.70 -13.09
N LYS A 158 6.98 17.05 -12.95
CA LYS A 158 7.91 17.03 -14.07
C LYS A 158 7.96 15.63 -14.71
N LYS A 159 7.79 15.62 -16.02
CA LYS A 159 7.78 14.39 -16.83
C LYS A 159 9.17 13.77 -16.85
N ASN A 160 9.26 12.53 -16.44
CA ASN A 160 10.41 11.69 -16.75
C ASN A 160 9.92 10.62 -17.73
N LYS A 161 10.24 10.80 -19.02
CA LYS A 161 9.67 10.00 -20.13
C LYS A 161 9.82 8.48 -19.98
N ASN A 162 10.76 8.02 -19.17
CA ASN A 162 11.14 6.60 -19.10
C ASN A 162 10.73 5.90 -17.79
N HIS A 163 10.05 6.61 -16.86
CA HIS A 163 9.72 6.02 -15.58
C HIS A 163 8.24 6.17 -15.28
N PRO A 164 7.48 5.07 -15.21
CA PRO A 164 6.11 5.12 -14.71
C PRO A 164 6.10 5.63 -13.26
N VAL A 165 5.01 6.27 -12.87
CA VAL A 165 4.81 6.79 -11.52
C VAL A 165 3.66 6.08 -10.83
N ILE A 166 3.79 5.86 -9.53
CA ILE A 166 2.68 5.42 -8.71
C ILE A 166 1.95 6.65 -8.19
N VAL A 167 0.64 6.63 -8.26
CA VAL A 167 -0.25 7.65 -7.68
C VAL A 167 -1.15 6.97 -6.69
N SER A 168 -1.21 7.48 -5.46
CA SER A 168 -2.08 6.95 -4.42
C SER A 168 -2.78 8.08 -3.68
N ASN A 169 -4.01 7.85 -3.27
CA ASN A 169 -4.63 8.71 -2.28
C ASN A 169 -3.82 8.65 -0.98
N GLY A 170 -3.67 9.80 -0.31
CA GLY A 170 -2.88 9.91 0.92
C GLY A 170 -3.59 9.41 2.19
N ASP A 171 -4.81 8.91 2.07
CA ASP A 171 -5.67 8.46 3.16
C ASP A 171 -6.06 6.97 3.06
N VAL A 172 -5.34 6.21 2.23
CA VAL A 172 -5.57 4.77 2.01
C VAL A 172 -4.78 3.96 3.04
N ILE A 173 -5.42 2.99 3.66
CA ILE A 173 -4.77 1.92 4.43
C ILE A 173 -4.80 0.67 3.57
N THR A 174 -3.64 0.17 3.15
CA THR A 174 -3.54 -0.90 2.15
C THR A 174 -2.39 -1.85 2.42
N GLU A 175 -2.61 -3.11 2.07
CA GLU A 175 -1.58 -4.15 2.03
C GLU A 175 -0.95 -4.32 0.62
N ILE A 176 -1.46 -3.59 -0.39
CA ILE A 176 -0.91 -3.64 -1.74
C ILE A 176 0.57 -3.31 -1.71
N ASN A 177 1.40 -4.16 -2.30
CA ASN A 177 2.82 -3.90 -2.47
C ASN A 177 3.02 -3.01 -3.71
N PHE A 178 3.53 -1.79 -3.49
CA PHE A 178 3.73 -0.79 -4.56
C PHE A 178 4.77 -1.25 -5.58
N ARG A 179 5.83 -1.96 -5.13
CA ARG A 179 6.84 -2.50 -6.04
C ARG A 179 6.23 -3.55 -6.97
N ASN A 180 5.49 -4.51 -6.42
CA ASN A 180 4.83 -5.54 -7.21
C ASN A 180 3.83 -4.95 -8.21
N LEU A 181 3.11 -3.90 -7.82
CA LEU A 181 2.19 -3.19 -8.70
C LEU A 181 2.95 -2.50 -9.86
N LEU A 182 4.09 -1.87 -9.56
CA LEU A 182 4.95 -1.25 -10.56
C LEU A 182 5.55 -2.29 -11.51
N ASP A 183 6.01 -3.43 -10.98
CA ASP A 183 6.59 -4.52 -11.76
C ASP A 183 5.53 -5.16 -12.67
N PHE A 184 4.30 -5.35 -12.16
CA PHE A 184 3.16 -5.77 -12.95
C PHE A 184 2.87 -4.82 -14.11
N HIS A 185 2.80 -3.50 -13.83
CA HIS A 185 2.57 -2.48 -14.84
C HIS A 185 3.61 -2.54 -15.96
N LYS A 186 4.90 -2.63 -15.60
CA LYS A 186 6.01 -2.74 -16.56
C LYS A 186 5.96 -4.04 -17.37
N LYS A 187 5.69 -5.17 -16.70
CA LYS A 187 5.61 -6.49 -17.34
C LYS A 187 4.49 -6.56 -18.37
N GLN A 188 3.36 -5.93 -18.09
CA GLN A 188 2.21 -5.90 -18.99
C GLN A 188 2.30 -4.81 -20.07
N ASN A 189 3.34 -3.97 -20.00
CA ASN A 189 3.52 -2.81 -20.90
C ASN A 189 2.28 -1.91 -20.99
N ASN A 190 1.60 -1.70 -19.87
CA ASN A 190 0.38 -0.91 -19.80
C ASN A 190 0.67 0.59 -19.86
N GLU A 191 -0.25 1.39 -20.39
CA GLU A 191 -0.23 2.86 -20.24
C GLU A 191 -0.69 3.29 -18.84
N ALA A 192 -1.70 2.59 -18.30
CA ALA A 192 -2.24 2.78 -16.95
C ALA A 192 -2.55 1.44 -16.29
N THR A 193 -2.39 1.37 -14.98
CA THR A 193 -2.79 0.22 -14.14
C THR A 193 -3.54 0.76 -12.94
N ILE A 194 -4.66 0.13 -12.60
CA ILE A 194 -5.50 0.49 -11.46
C ILE A 194 -5.54 -0.68 -10.49
N ALA A 195 -5.24 -0.42 -9.23
CA ALA A 195 -5.48 -1.38 -8.18
C ALA A 195 -6.98 -1.40 -7.83
N VAL A 196 -7.56 -2.58 -7.82
CA VAL A 196 -8.99 -2.76 -7.54
C VAL A 196 -9.21 -3.75 -6.39
N LYS A 197 -10.31 -3.57 -5.68
CA LYS A 197 -10.81 -4.53 -4.69
C LYS A 197 -12.11 -5.12 -5.21
N LYS A 198 -12.23 -6.44 -5.17
CA LYS A 198 -13.51 -7.12 -5.40
C LYS A 198 -14.44 -6.76 -4.26
N PHE A 199 -15.63 -6.31 -4.60
CA PHE A 199 -16.68 -5.92 -3.66
C PHE A 199 -17.94 -6.71 -3.99
N GLU A 200 -18.48 -7.37 -2.99
CA GLU A 200 -19.68 -8.18 -3.09
C GLU A 200 -20.74 -7.62 -2.16
N VAL A 201 -21.95 -7.44 -2.67
CA VAL A 201 -23.11 -7.00 -1.90
C VAL A 201 -24.17 -8.07 -2.07
N GLU A 202 -24.54 -8.70 -0.95
CA GLU A 202 -25.68 -9.59 -0.89
C GLU A 202 -26.95 -8.76 -0.70
N ASN A 203 -27.93 -8.92 -1.61
CA ASN A 203 -29.26 -8.37 -1.38
C ASN A 203 -30.02 -9.34 -0.46
N PRO A 204 -30.50 -8.91 0.71
CA PRO A 204 -31.19 -9.80 1.65
C PRO A 204 -32.58 -10.24 1.18
N TYR A 205 -33.05 -9.72 0.04
CA TYR A 205 -34.37 -9.98 -0.50
C TYR A 205 -34.31 -10.67 -1.85
N GLY A 206 -35.42 -11.35 -2.25
CA GLY A 206 -35.64 -11.79 -3.61
C GLY A 206 -35.77 -10.59 -4.56
N VAL A 207 -35.03 -10.62 -5.67
CA VAL A 207 -35.05 -9.55 -6.68
C VAL A 207 -35.84 -9.99 -7.87
N VAL A 208 -36.94 -9.27 -8.18
CA VAL A 208 -37.79 -9.50 -9.33
C VAL A 208 -37.25 -8.72 -10.53
N ARG A 209 -37.00 -9.41 -11.63
CA ARG A 209 -36.75 -8.78 -12.92
C ARG A 209 -38.03 -8.60 -13.70
N MET A 210 -38.25 -7.37 -14.15
CA MET A 210 -39.44 -7.01 -14.92
C MET A 210 -39.04 -6.67 -16.37
N SER A 211 -39.89 -7.11 -17.32
CA SER A 211 -39.89 -6.58 -18.68
C SER A 211 -41.24 -5.95 -18.91
N LYS A 212 -41.28 -4.62 -18.96
CA LYS A 212 -42.53 -3.83 -18.87
C LYS A 212 -43.30 -4.24 -17.60
N GLU A 213 -44.51 -4.72 -17.73
CA GLU A 213 -45.39 -5.13 -16.62
C GLU A 213 -45.34 -6.64 -16.30
N LYS A 214 -44.47 -7.40 -16.99
CA LYS A 214 -44.33 -8.85 -16.79
C LYS A 214 -43.12 -9.20 -15.99
N VAL A 215 -43.29 -10.06 -14.98
CA VAL A 215 -42.19 -10.70 -14.27
C VAL A 215 -41.52 -11.69 -15.22
N VAL A 216 -40.20 -11.54 -15.42
CA VAL A 216 -39.42 -12.42 -16.29
C VAL A 216 -38.45 -13.30 -15.51
N ASP A 217 -38.11 -12.91 -14.26
CA ASP A 217 -37.16 -13.65 -13.42
C ASP A 217 -37.35 -13.28 -11.96
N LEU A 218 -37.02 -14.22 -11.05
CA LEU A 218 -36.99 -14.02 -9.61
C LEU A 218 -35.72 -14.68 -9.07
N ILE A 219 -34.81 -13.87 -8.52
CA ILE A 219 -33.51 -14.34 -8.01
C ILE A 219 -33.51 -14.13 -6.50
N GLU A 220 -33.44 -15.21 -5.73
CA GLU A 220 -33.40 -15.14 -4.29
C GLU A 220 -31.98 -14.71 -3.82
N LYS A 221 -31.94 -13.67 -2.99
CA LYS A 221 -30.72 -13.13 -2.36
C LYS A 221 -29.50 -13.01 -3.29
N PRO A 222 -29.64 -12.29 -4.42
CA PRO A 222 -28.58 -12.21 -5.40
C PRO A 222 -27.35 -11.49 -4.84
N ILE A 223 -26.16 -12.01 -5.15
CA ILE A 223 -24.88 -11.38 -4.84
C ILE A 223 -24.43 -10.55 -6.04
N SER A 224 -24.44 -9.22 -5.89
CA SER A 224 -23.86 -8.31 -6.86
C SER A 224 -22.36 -8.21 -6.66
N LYS A 225 -21.59 -8.45 -7.72
CA LYS A 225 -20.12 -8.40 -7.72
C LYS A 225 -19.64 -7.21 -8.53
N SER A 226 -18.73 -6.41 -7.95
CA SER A 226 -18.12 -5.28 -8.64
C SER A 226 -16.64 -5.15 -8.26
N TYR A 227 -15.87 -4.45 -9.11
CA TYR A 227 -14.50 -4.06 -8.79
C TYR A 227 -14.51 -2.57 -8.45
N ILE A 228 -14.10 -2.23 -7.23
CA ILE A 228 -14.01 -0.85 -6.79
C ILE A 228 -12.54 -0.39 -6.82
N SER A 229 -12.31 0.86 -7.22
CA SER A 229 -10.96 1.44 -7.19
C SER A 229 -10.43 1.52 -5.77
N ALA A 230 -9.21 1.03 -5.56
CA ALA A 230 -8.50 1.16 -4.29
C ALA A 230 -7.85 2.55 -4.11
N GLY A 231 -7.97 3.45 -5.07
CA GLY A 231 -7.31 4.76 -5.04
C GLY A 231 -5.80 4.69 -5.23
N ILE A 232 -5.31 3.64 -5.89
CA ILE A 232 -3.89 3.43 -6.18
C ILE A 232 -3.75 3.07 -7.66
N TYR A 233 -2.84 3.78 -8.32
CA TYR A 233 -2.67 3.72 -9.78
C TYR A 233 -1.20 3.70 -10.14
N VAL A 234 -0.87 3.16 -11.31
CA VAL A 234 0.42 3.36 -11.97
C VAL A 234 0.17 3.95 -13.34
N PHE A 235 0.89 4.99 -13.69
CA PHE A 235 0.77 5.66 -14.98
C PHE A 235 2.13 5.80 -15.64
N ASN A 236 2.19 5.61 -16.95
CA ASN A 236 3.28 6.11 -17.76
C ASN A 236 3.25 7.64 -17.75
N SER A 237 4.37 8.27 -17.48
CA SER A 237 4.45 9.74 -17.35
C SER A 237 4.03 10.51 -18.61
N GLY A 238 3.97 9.84 -19.75
CA GLY A 238 3.44 10.39 -21.00
C GLY A 238 1.95 10.76 -20.95
N LEU A 239 1.16 10.05 -20.13
CA LEU A 239 -0.27 10.32 -19.96
C LEU A 239 -0.57 11.68 -19.33
N PHE A 240 0.37 12.22 -18.53
CA PHE A 240 0.20 13.56 -17.92
C PHE A 240 0.19 14.73 -18.90
N LYS A 241 0.42 14.47 -20.20
CA LYS A 241 0.21 15.47 -21.25
C LYS A 241 -1.26 15.64 -21.65
N LYS A 242 -2.08 14.64 -21.31
CA LYS A 242 -3.49 14.60 -21.68
C LYS A 242 -4.40 15.06 -20.53
N ILE A 243 -3.81 15.39 -19.36
CA ILE A 243 -4.46 15.97 -18.18
C ILE A 243 -4.19 17.46 -18.13
#